data_206fd8fce2617850fbde203e19404a35
#
_entry.id   206fd8fce2617850fbde203e19404a35
#
_cell.length_a   1.000
_cell.length_b   1.000
_cell.length_c   1.000
_cell.angle_alpha   90.00
_cell.angle_beta   90.00
_cell.angle_gamma   90.00
#
_symmetry.space_group_name_H-M   'P 1'
#
loop_
_entity.id
_entity.type
_entity.pdbx_description
1 polymer ?
#
loop_
_entity_poly.entity_id
_entity_poly.type
_entity_poly.pdbx_seq_one_letter_code
_entity_poly.pdbx_strand_id
1 'polypeptide(L)'
;MPPSVIAPPVTAEDRRGKNSVEQKTAVRHQSLIDELETAISQRNIGSRADILRQITDLFVVGSEYFDQEQMTLFDDVMGRLVNEIEHSARVTFGETIAGIVNSPPAVTRTLALDDSIDVAGPVLRRSECLDDETLIAGAKTKGQDHLLAISQRKRLSEGVTDVLVERGDQKVVISTAANVGARFSQFGYSRLVTRSENDSELAMLVWARPEIPREYLLTLFESASETVRLKFETFDSDRADLVRGMIKQAADQIQTELREYSQSFAAARAHVEELNKKGELTEAQVCRFAESRKFDETAAALCLLADLPIGAVERALVHDTGDQIMVLAKSMDFSWKTARAILSLSGATFRARDESGEYQDRYRKLRRETARSAIQFYRLRERAAKTQAK
;
A
#
# COMPACT_ATOMS: atom_id res chain seq x y z
N MET A 1 -39.50 -4.02 -38.31
CA MET A 1 -40.06 -2.99 -37.45
C MET A 1 -40.63 -3.68 -36.23
N PRO A 2 -40.06 -3.50 -35.04
CA PRO A 2 -40.69 -3.94 -33.77
C PRO A 2 -41.68 -2.88 -33.29
N PRO A 3 -42.73 -3.25 -32.57
CA PRO A 3 -43.78 -2.32 -32.14
C PRO A 3 -43.29 -1.42 -31.00
N SER A 4 -43.64 -0.14 -31.06
CA SER A 4 -43.36 0.87 -30.05
C SER A 4 -44.22 0.59 -28.81
N VAL A 5 -43.51 0.39 -27.68
CA VAL A 5 -44.13 0.29 -26.34
C VAL A 5 -44.48 1.71 -25.88
N ILE A 6 -45.77 2.00 -25.86
CA ILE A 6 -46.31 3.23 -25.29
C ILE A 6 -46.31 3.05 -23.75
N ALA A 7 -45.60 3.92 -23.04
CA ALA A 7 -45.64 3.96 -21.57
C ALA A 7 -47.03 4.34 -21.08
N PRO A 8 -47.54 3.74 -20.00
CA PRO A 8 -48.86 4.07 -19.47
C PRO A 8 -48.89 5.52 -18.92
N PRO A 9 -50.04 6.19 -18.98
CA PRO A 9 -50.17 7.56 -18.48
C PRO A 9 -50.07 7.57 -16.95
N VAL A 10 -49.25 8.51 -16.42
CA VAL A 10 -49.10 8.78 -14.97
C VAL A 10 -50.47 9.18 -14.41
N THR A 11 -51.00 8.37 -13.49
CA THR A 11 -52.33 8.56 -12.91
C THR A 11 -52.35 9.77 -11.95
N ALA A 12 -53.55 10.36 -11.76
CA ALA A 12 -53.77 11.51 -10.88
C ALA A 12 -53.43 11.23 -9.40
N GLU A 13 -53.36 9.95 -9.00
CA GLU A 13 -52.91 9.49 -7.66
C GLU A 13 -51.41 9.64 -7.47
N ASP A 14 -50.58 9.37 -8.48
CA ASP A 14 -49.12 9.55 -8.46
C ASP A 14 -48.72 11.04 -8.32
N ARG A 15 -49.51 11.93 -8.91
CA ARG A 15 -49.29 13.39 -8.77
C ARG A 15 -49.70 13.93 -7.38
N ARG A 16 -50.73 13.35 -6.75
CA ARG A 16 -51.11 13.71 -5.37
C ARG A 16 -50.13 13.20 -4.34
N GLY A 17 -49.55 12.02 -4.55
CA GLY A 17 -48.47 11.46 -3.71
C GLY A 17 -47.20 12.33 -3.74
N LYS A 18 -46.75 12.74 -4.93
CA LYS A 18 -45.57 13.60 -5.06
C LYS A 18 -45.78 14.97 -4.43
N ASN A 19 -46.94 15.65 -4.68
CA ASN A 19 -47.23 16.94 -4.06
C ASN A 19 -47.33 16.87 -2.53
N SER A 20 -47.82 15.77 -1.98
CA SER A 20 -47.91 15.56 -0.51
C SER A 20 -46.53 15.34 0.12
N VAL A 21 -45.63 14.70 -0.58
CA VAL A 21 -44.24 14.48 -0.10
C VAL A 21 -43.47 15.81 -0.20
N GLU A 22 -43.57 16.53 -1.32
CA GLU A 22 -42.93 17.84 -1.52
C GLU A 22 -43.44 18.90 -0.53
N GLN A 23 -44.71 18.93 -0.23
CA GLN A 23 -45.28 19.83 0.79
C GLN A 23 -44.82 19.45 2.21
N LYS A 24 -44.76 18.16 2.55
CA LYS A 24 -44.22 17.72 3.86
C LYS A 24 -42.74 18.04 3.99
N THR A 25 -41.97 17.92 2.91
CA THR A 25 -40.55 18.26 2.89
C THR A 25 -40.36 19.78 3.04
N ALA A 26 -41.11 20.61 2.31
CA ALA A 26 -41.03 22.06 2.42
C ALA A 26 -41.44 22.59 3.81
N VAL A 27 -42.46 22.01 4.43
CA VAL A 27 -42.87 22.36 5.82
C VAL A 27 -41.79 21.95 6.82
N ARG A 28 -41.14 20.85 6.59
CA ARG A 28 -40.03 20.38 7.44
C ARG A 28 -38.76 21.24 7.30
N HIS A 29 -38.50 21.74 6.07
CA HIS A 29 -37.41 22.67 5.80
C HIS A 29 -37.60 23.98 6.55
N GLN A 30 -38.81 24.58 6.46
CA GLN A 30 -39.10 25.82 7.14
C GLN A 30 -39.01 25.70 8.67
N SER A 31 -39.51 24.59 9.23
CA SER A 31 -39.40 24.29 10.66
C SER A 31 -37.95 24.19 11.14
N LEU A 32 -37.05 23.57 10.32
CA LEU A 32 -35.65 23.41 10.66
C LEU A 32 -34.89 24.75 10.61
N ILE A 33 -35.19 25.60 9.62
CA ILE A 33 -34.62 26.95 9.53
C ILE A 33 -35.07 27.79 10.73
N ASP A 34 -36.35 27.73 11.07
CA ASP A 34 -36.91 28.44 12.23
C ASP A 34 -36.28 27.97 13.55
N GLU A 35 -36.02 26.67 13.69
CA GLU A 35 -35.32 26.08 14.85
C GLU A 35 -33.84 26.52 14.93
N LEU A 36 -33.13 26.53 13.79
CA LEU A 36 -31.75 27.04 13.71
C LEU A 36 -31.68 28.55 13.98
N GLU A 37 -32.58 29.35 13.39
CA GLU A 37 -32.65 30.78 13.65
C GLU A 37 -32.98 31.06 15.13
N THR A 38 -33.88 30.26 15.71
CA THR A 38 -34.21 30.36 17.14
C THR A 38 -32.98 30.02 18.01
N ALA A 39 -32.24 28.96 17.69
CA ALA A 39 -31.03 28.57 18.41
C ALA A 39 -29.91 29.63 18.32
N ILE A 40 -29.77 30.27 17.13
CA ILE A 40 -28.77 31.33 16.92
C ILE A 40 -29.22 32.68 17.55
N SER A 41 -30.51 32.97 17.55
CA SER A 41 -31.07 34.28 17.96
C SER A 41 -31.30 34.40 19.46
N GLN A 42 -31.33 33.31 20.22
CA GLN A 42 -31.52 33.31 21.66
C GLN A 42 -30.31 33.90 22.37
N ARG A 43 -30.26 35.24 22.48
CA ARG A 43 -29.17 36.00 23.13
C ARG A 43 -28.91 35.69 24.60
N ASN A 44 -29.67 34.81 25.20
CA ASN A 44 -29.57 34.48 26.64
C ASN A 44 -29.13 33.06 26.92
N ILE A 45 -28.63 32.38 25.93
CA ILE A 45 -28.17 31.01 26.04
C ILE A 45 -26.66 31.03 26.16
N GLY A 46 -26.20 30.20 27.07
CA GLY A 46 -24.82 29.92 27.39
C GLY A 46 -23.85 29.89 26.20
N SER A 47 -22.67 29.54 26.42
CA SER A 47 -21.57 29.63 25.48
C SER A 47 -21.94 29.16 24.05
N ARG A 48 -21.21 29.63 23.05
CA ARG A 48 -21.31 29.14 21.65
C ARG A 48 -21.26 27.60 21.54
N ALA A 49 -20.63 26.97 22.53
CA ALA A 49 -20.59 25.52 22.69
C ALA A 49 -22.00 24.90 22.90
N ASP A 50 -22.88 25.56 23.67
CA ASP A 50 -24.24 25.07 23.89
C ASP A 50 -25.08 25.17 22.60
N ILE A 51 -24.90 26.25 21.84
CA ILE A 51 -25.53 26.42 20.53
C ILE A 51 -25.07 25.32 19.57
N LEU A 52 -23.78 25.08 19.48
CA LEU A 52 -23.22 24.03 18.63
C LEU A 52 -23.76 22.64 19.03
N ARG A 53 -23.86 22.36 20.33
CA ARG A 53 -24.41 21.09 20.82
C ARG A 53 -25.87 20.92 20.39
N GLN A 54 -26.72 21.94 20.53
CA GLN A 54 -28.13 21.90 20.10
C GLN A 54 -28.26 21.66 18.60
N ILE A 55 -27.45 22.37 17.80
CA ILE A 55 -27.40 22.18 16.34
C ILE A 55 -26.94 20.76 15.98
N THR A 56 -25.96 20.22 16.73
CA THR A 56 -25.47 18.86 16.52
C THR A 56 -26.54 17.82 16.87
N ASP A 57 -27.28 18.02 17.96
CA ASP A 57 -28.39 17.14 18.35
C ASP A 57 -29.49 17.10 17.29
N LEU A 58 -29.84 18.28 16.74
CA LEU A 58 -30.77 18.37 15.59
C LEU A 58 -30.24 17.67 14.34
N PHE A 59 -28.95 17.84 14.07
CA PHE A 59 -28.31 17.18 12.94
C PHE A 59 -28.34 15.68 13.06
N VAL A 60 -27.97 15.12 14.22
CA VAL A 60 -27.92 13.67 14.48
C VAL A 60 -29.29 13.03 14.27
N VAL A 61 -30.38 13.69 14.71
CA VAL A 61 -31.74 13.16 14.57
C VAL A 61 -32.20 13.13 13.11
N GLY A 62 -31.74 14.05 12.27
CA GLY A 62 -32.18 14.20 10.89
C GLY A 62 -31.21 13.79 9.80
N SER A 63 -29.95 13.49 10.13
CA SER A 63 -28.83 13.34 9.18
C SER A 63 -29.04 12.29 8.08
N GLU A 64 -29.83 11.25 8.33
CA GLU A 64 -30.15 10.22 7.34
C GLU A 64 -31.16 10.70 6.27
N TYR A 65 -31.89 11.78 6.54
CA TYR A 65 -32.96 12.28 5.71
C TYR A 65 -32.69 13.66 5.10
N PHE A 66 -31.55 14.28 5.42
CA PHE A 66 -31.21 15.60 4.91
C PHE A 66 -30.81 15.53 3.43
N ASP A 67 -31.35 16.50 2.67
CA ASP A 67 -30.89 16.74 1.31
C ASP A 67 -29.56 17.53 1.28
N GLN A 68 -29.04 17.74 0.06
CA GLN A 68 -27.77 18.41 -0.13
C GLN A 68 -27.78 19.87 0.35
N GLU A 69 -28.91 20.57 0.24
CA GLU A 69 -29.01 21.97 0.68
C GLU A 69 -29.01 22.08 2.20
N GLN A 70 -29.73 21.18 2.88
CA GLN A 70 -29.74 21.08 4.33
C GLN A 70 -28.38 20.70 4.87
N MET A 71 -27.72 19.73 4.23
CA MET A 71 -26.36 19.33 4.60
C MET A 71 -25.39 20.50 4.51
N THR A 72 -25.45 21.27 3.43
CA THR A 72 -24.61 22.48 3.23
C THR A 72 -24.88 23.54 4.30
N LEU A 73 -26.15 23.76 4.64
CA LEU A 73 -26.52 24.70 5.68
C LEU A 73 -25.93 24.31 7.05
N PHE A 74 -26.07 23.05 7.44
CA PHE A 74 -25.46 22.54 8.69
C PHE A 74 -23.95 22.69 8.69
N ASP A 75 -23.30 22.35 7.56
CA ASP A 75 -21.86 22.43 7.41
C ASP A 75 -21.35 23.88 7.57
N ASP A 76 -22.03 24.84 6.95
CA ASP A 76 -21.72 26.28 7.07
C ASP A 76 -21.88 26.79 8.51
N VAL A 77 -23.00 26.45 9.15
CA VAL A 77 -23.30 26.95 10.51
C VAL A 77 -22.34 26.32 11.53
N MET A 78 -22.17 25.00 11.50
CA MET A 78 -21.27 24.31 12.40
C MET A 78 -19.82 24.73 12.15
N GLY A 79 -19.40 24.92 10.89
CA GLY A 79 -18.07 25.35 10.50
C GLY A 79 -17.68 26.72 11.03
N ARG A 80 -18.64 27.64 11.12
CA ARG A 80 -18.41 28.95 11.76
C ARG A 80 -18.27 28.83 13.28
N LEU A 81 -19.12 28.04 13.91
CA LEU A 81 -19.13 27.90 15.37
C LEU A 81 -17.89 27.14 15.89
N VAL A 82 -17.43 26.11 15.16
CA VAL A 82 -16.31 25.26 15.60
C VAL A 82 -15.02 26.05 15.84
N ASN A 83 -14.79 27.10 15.07
CA ASN A 83 -13.60 27.95 15.22
C ASN A 83 -13.71 28.95 16.37
N GLU A 84 -14.89 29.12 16.95
CA GLU A 84 -15.17 30.12 17.97
C GLU A 84 -15.43 29.54 19.36
N ILE A 85 -15.46 28.20 19.48
CA ILE A 85 -15.66 27.49 20.75
C ILE A 85 -14.35 27.18 21.46
N GLU A 86 -14.43 26.96 22.76
CA GLU A 86 -13.28 26.56 23.58
C GLU A 86 -12.78 25.16 23.20
N HIS A 87 -11.51 24.90 23.52
CA HIS A 87 -10.85 23.64 23.19
C HIS A 87 -11.60 22.40 23.72
N SER A 88 -12.05 22.43 24.99
CA SER A 88 -12.81 21.31 25.60
C SER A 88 -14.12 21.01 24.87
N ALA A 89 -14.82 22.05 24.40
CA ALA A 89 -16.02 21.90 23.60
C ALA A 89 -15.72 21.33 22.21
N ARG A 90 -14.58 21.74 21.58
CA ARG A 90 -14.13 21.16 20.31
C ARG A 90 -13.79 19.68 20.43
N VAL A 91 -13.16 19.25 21.54
CA VAL A 91 -12.89 17.83 21.80
C VAL A 91 -14.18 17.02 21.82
N THR A 92 -15.17 17.45 22.63
CA THR A 92 -16.47 16.77 22.72
C THR A 92 -17.20 16.75 21.37
N PHE A 93 -17.13 17.85 20.63
CA PHE A 93 -17.74 17.95 19.32
C PHE A 93 -17.05 17.03 18.30
N GLY A 94 -15.71 16.95 18.31
CA GLY A 94 -14.93 16.05 17.48
C GLY A 94 -15.28 14.58 17.74
N GLU A 95 -15.44 14.19 19.00
CA GLU A 95 -15.90 12.84 19.37
C GLU A 95 -17.30 12.52 18.83
N THR A 96 -18.21 13.50 18.90
CA THR A 96 -19.60 13.34 18.40
C THR A 96 -19.61 13.21 16.88
N ILE A 97 -18.96 14.12 16.16
CA ILE A 97 -18.90 14.10 14.69
C ILE A 97 -18.24 12.83 14.15
N ALA A 98 -17.21 12.34 14.83
CA ALA A 98 -16.52 11.11 14.43
C ALA A 98 -17.41 9.87 14.35
N GLY A 99 -18.54 9.87 15.07
CA GLY A 99 -19.50 8.76 15.09
C GLY A 99 -20.63 8.87 14.06
N ILE A 100 -20.74 10.00 13.37
CA ILE A 100 -21.85 10.26 12.42
C ILE A 100 -21.45 9.79 11.02
N VAL A 101 -22.24 8.87 10.44
CA VAL A 101 -21.94 8.27 9.11
C VAL A 101 -21.98 9.32 8.00
N ASN A 102 -22.97 10.24 8.03
CA ASN A 102 -23.12 11.33 7.05
C ASN A 102 -22.78 12.67 7.71
N SER A 103 -21.60 12.79 8.33
CA SER A 103 -21.18 14.03 8.98
C SER A 103 -20.93 15.16 7.96
N PRO A 104 -21.14 16.43 8.33
CA PRO A 104 -20.87 17.57 7.46
C PRO A 104 -19.40 17.60 7.02
N PRO A 105 -19.11 17.60 5.70
CA PRO A 105 -17.76 17.30 5.20
C PRO A 105 -16.73 18.39 5.52
N ALA A 106 -17.08 19.68 5.43
CA ALA A 106 -16.14 20.77 5.70
C ALA A 106 -15.81 20.88 7.19
N VAL A 107 -16.79 20.70 8.07
CA VAL A 107 -16.60 20.62 9.53
C VAL A 107 -15.73 19.44 9.89
N THR A 108 -16.01 18.26 9.32
CA THR A 108 -15.24 17.04 9.57
C THR A 108 -13.78 17.20 9.15
N ARG A 109 -13.55 17.83 8.00
CA ARG A 109 -12.19 18.17 7.51
C ARG A 109 -11.50 19.16 8.46
N THR A 110 -12.19 20.20 8.92
CA THR A 110 -11.64 21.19 9.85
C THR A 110 -11.20 20.54 11.15
N LEU A 111 -12.03 19.69 11.73
CA LEU A 111 -11.71 18.96 12.95
C LEU A 111 -10.57 17.93 12.74
N ALA A 112 -10.53 17.23 11.61
CA ALA A 112 -9.47 16.28 11.29
C ALA A 112 -8.10 16.97 11.14
N LEU A 113 -8.07 18.24 10.76
CA LEU A 113 -6.87 19.05 10.60
C LEU A 113 -6.62 19.99 11.79
N ASP A 114 -7.35 19.88 12.90
CA ASP A 114 -7.06 20.62 14.14
C ASP A 114 -5.66 20.27 14.63
N ASP A 115 -4.95 21.24 15.22
CA ASP A 115 -3.59 21.02 15.75
C ASP A 115 -3.58 20.15 16.99
N SER A 116 -4.68 20.11 17.73
CA SER A 116 -4.85 19.26 18.90
C SER A 116 -5.26 17.85 18.48
N ILE A 117 -4.47 16.86 18.88
CA ILE A 117 -4.79 15.44 18.67
C ILE A 117 -6.06 15.02 19.42
N ASP A 118 -6.37 15.67 20.55
CA ASP A 118 -7.58 15.39 21.32
C ASP A 118 -8.85 15.70 20.50
N VAL A 119 -8.78 16.74 19.66
CA VAL A 119 -9.86 17.11 18.74
C VAL A 119 -9.83 16.25 17.47
N ALA A 120 -8.66 16.17 16.81
CA ALA A 120 -8.51 15.52 15.52
C ALA A 120 -8.55 13.98 15.61
N GLY A 121 -8.00 13.42 16.68
CA GLY A 121 -7.79 11.97 16.82
C GLY A 121 -9.05 11.11 16.67
N PRO A 122 -10.17 11.39 17.33
CA PRO A 122 -11.43 10.67 17.15
C PRO A 122 -11.92 10.71 15.69
N VAL A 123 -11.85 11.88 15.07
CA VAL A 123 -12.30 12.12 13.68
C VAL A 123 -11.37 11.37 12.70
N LEU A 124 -10.07 11.50 12.86
CA LEU A 124 -9.07 10.80 12.03
C LEU A 124 -9.22 9.28 12.10
N ARG A 125 -9.51 8.72 13.26
CA ARG A 125 -9.65 7.27 13.42
C ARG A 125 -10.94 6.71 12.88
N ARG A 126 -12.08 7.38 13.10
CA ARG A 126 -13.41 6.78 12.95
C ARG A 126 -14.27 7.34 11.83
N SER A 127 -14.10 8.64 11.47
CA SER A 127 -14.98 9.24 10.48
C SER A 127 -14.81 8.60 9.10
N GLU A 128 -15.89 8.09 8.51
CA GLU A 128 -15.92 7.54 7.15
C GLU A 128 -16.08 8.62 6.07
N CYS A 129 -16.38 9.87 6.46
CA CYS A 129 -16.54 11.00 5.54
C CYS A 129 -15.24 11.66 5.10
N LEU A 130 -14.10 11.27 5.68
CA LEU A 130 -12.81 11.84 5.28
C LEU A 130 -12.31 11.20 3.99
N ASP A 131 -12.02 12.04 3.01
CA ASP A 131 -11.37 11.66 1.77
C ASP A 131 -9.86 11.46 1.94
N ASP A 132 -9.26 10.74 1.01
CA ASP A 132 -7.82 10.47 1.00
C ASP A 132 -6.99 11.76 0.91
N GLU A 133 -7.46 12.80 0.22
CA GLU A 133 -6.76 14.08 0.11
C GLU A 133 -6.59 14.74 1.48
N THR A 134 -7.64 14.74 2.28
CA THR A 134 -7.60 15.27 3.65
C THR A 134 -6.66 14.45 4.55
N LEU A 135 -6.73 13.11 4.45
CA LEU A 135 -5.85 12.22 5.21
C LEU A 135 -4.38 12.40 4.82
N ILE A 136 -4.08 12.52 3.53
CA ILE A 136 -2.74 12.78 3.01
C ILE A 136 -2.24 14.17 3.45
N ALA A 137 -3.10 15.20 3.38
CA ALA A 137 -2.75 16.55 3.83
C ALA A 137 -2.44 16.56 5.34
N GLY A 138 -3.27 15.93 6.17
CA GLY A 138 -3.02 15.74 7.59
C GLY A 138 -1.73 14.97 7.85
N ALA A 139 -1.53 13.83 7.17
CA ALA A 139 -0.31 13.03 7.32
C ALA A 139 0.96 13.78 6.89
N LYS A 140 0.88 14.71 5.91
CA LYS A 140 2.02 15.52 5.45
C LYS A 140 2.35 16.69 6.37
N THR A 141 1.37 17.27 7.06
CA THR A 141 1.52 18.55 7.78
C THR A 141 1.53 18.40 9.30
N LYS A 142 0.85 17.37 9.84
CA LYS A 142 0.68 17.18 11.29
C LYS A 142 1.75 16.30 11.91
N GLY A 143 1.75 16.23 13.27
CA GLY A 143 2.72 15.47 14.06
C GLY A 143 2.41 13.97 14.15
N GLN A 144 3.28 13.22 14.84
CA GLN A 144 3.25 11.76 14.91
C GLN A 144 1.96 11.20 15.51
N ASP A 145 1.36 11.90 16.48
CA ASP A 145 0.10 11.45 17.10
C ASP A 145 -1.06 11.46 16.09
N HIS A 146 -1.08 12.42 15.15
CA HIS A 146 -2.05 12.48 14.06
C HIS A 146 -1.80 11.33 13.06
N LEU A 147 -0.55 11.09 12.70
CA LEU A 147 -0.18 9.98 11.82
C LEU A 147 -0.59 8.64 12.46
N LEU A 148 -0.37 8.48 13.76
CA LEU A 148 -0.80 7.30 14.50
C LEU A 148 -2.31 7.15 14.51
N ALA A 149 -3.07 8.23 14.68
CA ALA A 149 -4.52 8.18 14.58
C ALA A 149 -4.99 7.78 13.17
N ILE A 150 -4.36 8.29 12.11
CA ILE A 150 -4.64 7.90 10.72
C ILE A 150 -4.33 6.42 10.50
N SER A 151 -3.19 5.91 11.00
CA SER A 151 -2.78 4.51 10.83
C SER A 151 -3.75 3.49 11.43
N GLN A 152 -4.58 3.92 12.38
CA GLN A 152 -5.58 3.09 13.07
C GLN A 152 -6.93 3.01 12.36
N ARG A 153 -7.07 3.64 11.20
CA ARG A 153 -8.32 3.60 10.41
C ARG A 153 -8.61 2.19 9.91
N LYS A 154 -9.90 1.89 9.78
CA LYS A 154 -10.39 0.60 9.27
C LYS A 154 -9.88 0.28 7.86
N ARG A 155 -9.68 1.29 7.03
CA ARG A 155 -9.16 1.16 5.66
C ARG A 155 -8.18 2.30 5.39
N LEU A 156 -7.10 1.98 4.68
CA LEU A 156 -6.10 2.94 4.23
C LEU A 156 -5.74 2.64 2.78
N SER A 157 -5.80 3.67 1.94
CA SER A 157 -5.34 3.57 0.55
C SER A 157 -3.81 3.60 0.45
N GLU A 158 -3.29 3.22 -0.70
CA GLU A 158 -1.85 3.24 -0.99
C GLU A 158 -1.25 4.65 -0.82
N GLY A 159 -1.94 5.69 -1.28
CA GLY A 159 -1.46 7.06 -1.16
C GLY A 159 -1.33 7.54 0.28
N VAL A 160 -2.24 7.12 1.16
CA VAL A 160 -2.18 7.44 2.60
C VAL A 160 -1.05 6.65 3.26
N THR A 161 -0.95 5.34 3.01
CA THR A 161 0.09 4.49 3.60
C THR A 161 1.50 4.90 3.16
N ASP A 162 1.68 5.35 1.93
CA ASP A 162 2.96 5.85 1.42
C ASP A 162 3.48 7.02 2.28
N VAL A 163 2.60 7.95 2.64
CA VAL A 163 2.98 9.06 3.52
C VAL A 163 3.25 8.58 4.95
N LEU A 164 2.44 7.66 5.47
CA LEU A 164 2.62 7.11 6.82
C LEU A 164 3.95 6.35 6.96
N VAL A 165 4.32 5.52 5.98
CA VAL A 165 5.58 4.78 6.03
C VAL A 165 6.80 5.66 5.74
N GLU A 166 6.63 6.77 5.04
CA GLU A 166 7.72 7.73 4.77
C GLU A 166 8.00 8.62 5.99
N ARG A 167 6.95 9.25 6.58
CA ARG A 167 7.06 10.27 7.62
C ARG A 167 6.86 9.75 9.05
N GLY A 168 6.15 8.63 9.19
CA GLY A 168 5.82 8.07 10.49
C GLY A 168 7.06 7.64 11.29
N ASP A 169 7.01 7.81 12.60
CA ASP A 169 7.97 7.19 13.51
C ASP A 169 7.77 5.67 13.58
N GLN A 170 8.55 5.00 14.42
CA GLN A 170 8.48 3.54 14.59
C GLN A 170 7.06 3.07 14.96
N LYS A 171 6.38 3.77 15.88
CA LYS A 171 5.04 3.41 16.34
C LYS A 171 4.01 3.52 15.21
N VAL A 172 4.09 4.58 14.43
CA VAL A 172 3.20 4.80 13.28
C VAL A 172 3.42 3.72 12.22
N VAL A 173 4.67 3.39 11.90
CA VAL A 173 4.98 2.39 10.88
C VAL A 173 4.55 0.98 11.32
N ILE A 174 4.80 0.59 12.55
CA ILE A 174 4.32 -0.67 13.12
C ILE A 174 2.79 -0.71 13.09
N SER A 175 2.10 0.36 13.54
CA SER A 175 0.64 0.44 13.50
C SER A 175 0.10 0.33 12.07
N THR A 176 0.75 0.98 11.10
CA THR A 176 0.36 0.91 9.69
C THR A 176 0.59 -0.50 9.11
N ALA A 177 1.74 -1.12 9.40
CA ALA A 177 2.07 -2.47 8.93
C ALA A 177 1.16 -3.54 9.54
N ALA A 178 0.76 -3.39 10.80
CA ALA A 178 -0.17 -4.29 11.49
C ALA A 178 -1.63 -4.12 11.04
N ASN A 179 -1.97 -3.01 10.39
CA ASN A 179 -3.33 -2.73 9.97
C ASN A 179 -3.76 -3.60 8.78
N VAL A 180 -4.68 -4.54 9.00
CA VAL A 180 -5.17 -5.48 7.96
C VAL A 180 -5.90 -4.76 6.82
N GLY A 181 -6.47 -3.58 7.08
CA GLY A 181 -7.18 -2.77 6.07
C GLY A 181 -6.26 -1.80 5.31
N ALA A 182 -4.98 -1.76 5.62
CA ALA A 182 -4.01 -0.93 4.92
C ALA A 182 -3.57 -1.60 3.60
N ARG A 183 -3.58 -0.84 2.50
CA ARG A 183 -3.01 -1.24 1.22
C ARG A 183 -1.69 -0.52 1.02
N PHE A 184 -0.72 -1.20 0.44
CA PHE A 184 0.60 -0.66 0.20
C PHE A 184 0.94 -0.68 -1.29
N SER A 185 1.46 0.43 -1.77
CA SER A 185 2.09 0.53 -3.09
C SER A 185 3.45 -0.18 -3.11
N GLN A 186 4.07 -0.28 -4.27
CA GLN A 186 5.45 -0.74 -4.36
C GLN A 186 6.42 0.16 -3.58
N PHE A 187 6.18 1.47 -3.56
CA PHE A 187 6.95 2.41 -2.76
C PHE A 187 6.78 2.11 -1.27
N GLY A 188 5.53 1.90 -0.82
CA GLY A 188 5.21 1.55 0.56
C GLY A 188 5.92 0.27 1.01
N TYR A 189 5.87 -0.82 0.21
CA TYR A 189 6.60 -2.06 0.51
C TYR A 189 8.11 -1.87 0.54
N SER A 190 8.69 -1.15 -0.43
CA SER A 190 10.12 -0.86 -0.44
C SER A 190 10.56 -0.14 0.84
N ARG A 191 9.79 0.85 1.29
CA ARG A 191 10.08 1.59 2.52
C ARG A 191 9.94 0.73 3.78
N LEU A 192 8.90 -0.11 3.85
CA LEU A 192 8.70 -1.04 4.97
C LEU A 192 9.87 -2.02 5.09
N VAL A 193 10.32 -2.61 3.97
CA VAL A 193 11.45 -3.53 3.96
C VAL A 193 12.74 -2.84 4.41
N THR A 194 13.05 -1.66 3.86
CA THR A 194 14.23 -0.90 4.30
C THR A 194 14.18 -0.57 5.79
N ARG A 195 13.01 -0.16 6.30
CA ARG A 195 12.86 0.18 7.73
C ARG A 195 12.88 -1.04 8.64
N SER A 196 12.61 -2.23 8.12
CA SER A 196 12.63 -3.50 8.87
C SER A 196 14.02 -4.12 9.02
N GLU A 197 15.06 -3.61 8.34
CA GLU A 197 16.42 -4.19 8.36
C GLU A 197 16.97 -4.38 9.79
N ASN A 198 16.64 -3.46 10.71
CA ASN A 198 17.07 -3.51 12.11
C ASN A 198 15.89 -3.68 13.08
N ASP A 199 14.72 -4.03 12.59
CA ASP A 199 13.49 -4.16 13.35
C ASP A 199 12.79 -5.48 13.05
N SER A 200 13.00 -6.46 13.91
CA SER A 200 12.44 -7.79 13.77
C SER A 200 10.91 -7.82 13.92
N GLU A 201 10.31 -6.92 14.70
CA GLU A 201 8.86 -6.82 14.85
C GLU A 201 8.23 -6.35 13.54
N LEU A 202 8.75 -5.26 12.98
CA LEU A 202 8.31 -4.75 11.69
C LEU A 202 8.52 -5.78 10.58
N ALA A 203 9.67 -6.45 10.54
CA ALA A 203 9.96 -7.49 9.57
C ALA A 203 8.92 -8.61 9.60
N MET A 204 8.53 -9.07 10.78
CA MET A 204 7.51 -10.10 10.95
C MET A 204 6.12 -9.62 10.50
N LEU A 205 5.74 -8.39 10.81
CA LEU A 205 4.47 -7.82 10.38
C LEU A 205 4.37 -7.70 8.85
N VAL A 206 5.45 -7.26 8.21
CA VAL A 206 5.53 -7.16 6.75
C VAL A 206 5.53 -8.55 6.10
N TRP A 207 6.28 -9.51 6.66
CA TRP A 207 6.30 -10.90 6.20
C TRP A 207 4.93 -11.58 6.28
N ALA A 208 4.16 -11.32 7.32
CA ALA A 208 2.85 -11.92 7.54
C ALA A 208 1.75 -11.41 6.58
N ARG A 209 2.03 -10.38 5.78
CA ARG A 209 1.03 -9.84 4.85
C ARG A 209 0.84 -10.75 3.64
N PRO A 210 -0.41 -11.19 3.35
CA PRO A 210 -0.66 -12.14 2.25
C PRO A 210 -0.40 -11.52 0.86
N GLU A 211 -0.51 -10.19 0.74
CA GLU A 211 -0.35 -9.45 -0.51
C GLU A 211 1.08 -8.93 -0.76
N ILE A 212 2.07 -9.31 0.09
CA ILE A 212 3.45 -8.87 -0.10
C ILE A 212 4.00 -9.36 -1.45
N PRO A 213 4.52 -8.47 -2.31
CA PRO A 213 5.15 -8.89 -3.55
C PRO A 213 6.39 -9.77 -3.30
N ARG A 214 6.59 -10.74 -4.19
CA ARG A 214 7.60 -11.80 -4.02
C ARG A 214 9.01 -11.24 -3.84
N GLU A 215 9.38 -10.20 -4.57
CA GLU A 215 10.69 -9.56 -4.47
C GLU A 215 10.98 -9.05 -3.05
N TYR A 216 10.00 -8.48 -2.38
CA TYR A 216 10.16 -7.97 -1.00
C TYR A 216 10.21 -9.10 0.02
N LEU A 217 9.44 -10.15 -0.19
CA LEU A 217 9.48 -11.34 0.65
C LEU A 217 10.85 -11.99 0.61
N LEU A 218 11.46 -12.10 -0.57
CA LEU A 218 12.81 -12.63 -0.75
C LEU A 218 13.87 -11.75 -0.10
N THR A 219 13.76 -10.43 -0.22
CA THR A 219 14.67 -9.48 0.44
C THR A 219 14.62 -9.63 1.97
N LEU A 220 13.42 -9.72 2.56
CA LEU A 220 13.26 -9.97 4.00
C LEU A 220 13.88 -11.30 4.42
N PHE A 221 13.72 -12.34 3.60
CA PHE A 221 14.30 -13.65 3.87
C PHE A 221 15.83 -13.62 3.83
N GLU A 222 16.44 -12.95 2.87
CA GLU A 222 17.89 -12.78 2.79
C GLU A 222 18.43 -11.99 3.99
N SER A 223 17.78 -10.90 4.37
CA SER A 223 18.14 -10.11 5.55
C SER A 223 18.06 -10.92 6.84
N ALA A 224 17.01 -11.76 6.98
CA ALA A 224 16.88 -12.64 8.14
C ALA A 224 17.99 -13.70 8.17
N SER A 225 18.33 -14.30 7.03
CA SER A 225 19.42 -15.28 6.90
C SER A 225 20.77 -14.65 7.20
N GLU A 226 21.02 -13.42 6.78
CA GLU A 226 22.23 -12.67 7.06
C GLU A 226 22.38 -12.35 8.56
N THR A 227 21.31 -11.97 9.22
CA THR A 227 21.31 -11.73 10.68
C THR A 227 21.64 -12.99 11.47
N VAL A 228 21.10 -14.15 11.06
CA VAL A 228 21.40 -15.44 11.66
C VAL A 228 22.88 -15.79 11.41
N ARG A 229 23.39 -15.58 10.19
CA ARG A 229 24.77 -15.79 9.82
C ARG A 229 25.73 -14.99 10.70
N LEU A 230 25.49 -13.67 10.83
CA LEU A 230 26.32 -12.79 11.66
C LEU A 230 26.37 -13.24 13.12
N LYS A 231 25.25 -13.72 13.67
CA LYS A 231 25.20 -14.25 15.03
C LYS A 231 26.06 -15.53 15.18
N PHE A 232 26.09 -16.40 14.17
CA PHE A 232 26.94 -17.62 14.20
C PHE A 232 28.41 -17.28 13.98
N GLU A 233 28.74 -16.33 13.11
CA GLU A 233 30.14 -15.90 12.88
C GLU A 233 30.79 -15.31 14.14
N THR A 234 29.99 -14.64 14.97
CA THR A 234 30.46 -14.11 16.28
C THR A 234 30.64 -15.20 17.34
N PHE A 235 30.01 -16.38 17.15
CA PHE A 235 30.09 -17.49 18.12
C PHE A 235 31.20 -18.50 17.81
N ASP A 236 31.50 -18.78 16.52
CA ASP A 236 32.54 -19.74 16.11
C ASP A 236 33.07 -19.36 14.72
N SER A 237 34.16 -18.60 14.68
CA SER A 237 34.79 -18.14 13.45
C SER A 237 35.34 -19.27 12.59
N ASP A 238 35.77 -20.38 13.20
CA ASP A 238 36.43 -21.50 12.49
C ASP A 238 35.42 -22.36 11.69
N ARG A 239 34.14 -22.29 12.06
CA ARG A 239 33.04 -22.98 11.37
C ARG A 239 32.13 -22.05 10.56
N ALA A 240 32.43 -20.78 10.52
CA ALA A 240 31.58 -19.77 9.86
C ALA A 240 31.28 -20.10 8.39
N ASP A 241 32.26 -20.58 7.62
CA ASP A 241 32.09 -20.96 6.22
C ASP A 241 31.17 -22.18 6.03
N LEU A 242 31.31 -23.17 6.93
CA LEU A 242 30.46 -24.37 6.91
C LEU A 242 29.00 -23.98 7.24
N VAL A 243 28.81 -23.21 8.30
CA VAL A 243 27.48 -22.73 8.73
C VAL A 243 26.86 -21.86 7.65
N ARG A 244 27.62 -20.96 7.02
CA ARG A 244 27.21 -20.15 5.89
C ARG A 244 26.69 -20.99 4.72
N GLY A 245 27.44 -22.06 4.39
CA GLY A 245 27.07 -23.02 3.35
C GLY A 245 25.75 -23.74 3.68
N MET A 246 25.61 -24.23 4.91
CA MET A 246 24.41 -24.95 5.38
C MET A 246 23.16 -24.06 5.43
N ILE A 247 23.26 -22.84 5.96
CA ILE A 247 22.15 -21.88 6.01
C ILE A 247 21.69 -21.52 4.60
N LYS A 248 22.65 -21.24 3.70
CA LYS A 248 22.34 -20.93 2.30
C LYS A 248 21.64 -22.09 1.61
N GLN A 249 22.12 -23.31 1.80
CA GLN A 249 21.53 -24.50 1.20
C GLN A 249 20.13 -24.80 1.73
N ALA A 250 19.90 -24.66 3.04
CA ALA A 250 18.59 -24.81 3.65
C ALA A 250 17.60 -23.73 3.17
N ALA A 251 18.07 -22.48 3.08
CA ALA A 251 17.29 -21.37 2.57
C ALA A 251 16.85 -21.61 1.12
N ASP A 252 17.78 -22.05 0.26
CA ASP A 252 17.51 -22.37 -1.15
C ASP A 252 16.50 -23.49 -1.32
N GLN A 253 16.61 -24.52 -0.50
CA GLN A 253 15.70 -25.66 -0.54
C GLN A 253 14.28 -25.26 -0.11
N ILE A 254 14.14 -24.54 1.01
CA ILE A 254 12.84 -24.06 1.51
C ILE A 254 12.19 -23.12 0.49
N GLN A 255 12.96 -22.21 -0.10
CA GLN A 255 12.42 -21.29 -1.12
C GLN A 255 11.97 -22.02 -2.39
N THR A 256 12.76 -23.01 -2.85
CA THR A 256 12.40 -23.80 -4.03
C THR A 256 11.13 -24.60 -3.79
N GLU A 257 11.02 -25.26 -2.65
CA GLU A 257 9.82 -26.02 -2.27
C GLU A 257 8.57 -25.12 -2.18
N LEU A 258 8.67 -23.99 -1.46
CA LEU A 258 7.57 -23.04 -1.36
C LEU A 258 7.15 -22.50 -2.72
N ARG A 259 8.10 -22.35 -3.65
CA ARG A 259 7.85 -21.82 -4.99
C ARG A 259 7.14 -22.81 -5.88
N GLU A 260 7.46 -24.09 -5.78
CA GLU A 260 6.80 -25.14 -6.55
C GLU A 260 5.30 -25.24 -6.21
N TYR A 261 4.90 -24.87 -4.98
CA TYR A 261 3.50 -24.82 -4.56
C TYR A 261 2.79 -23.47 -4.87
N SER A 262 3.49 -22.48 -5.38
CA SER A 262 2.90 -21.17 -5.69
C SER A 262 2.08 -21.22 -6.97
N GLN A 263 0.77 -20.98 -6.88
CA GLN A 263 -0.13 -20.93 -8.04
C GLN A 263 0.23 -19.80 -9.02
N SER A 264 0.69 -18.65 -8.53
CA SER A 264 1.09 -17.52 -9.37
C SER A 264 2.31 -17.87 -10.22
N PHE A 265 3.31 -18.52 -9.60
CA PHE A 265 4.49 -18.94 -10.35
C PHE A 265 4.20 -20.07 -11.33
N ALA A 266 3.34 -21.02 -10.98
CA ALA A 266 2.92 -22.08 -11.90
C ALA A 266 2.23 -21.50 -13.17
N ALA A 267 1.39 -20.48 -13.00
CA ALA A 267 0.76 -19.79 -14.12
C ALA A 267 1.77 -19.01 -14.97
N ALA A 268 2.68 -18.28 -14.34
CA ALA A 268 3.74 -17.54 -15.03
C ALA A 268 4.68 -18.49 -15.80
N ARG A 269 5.06 -19.61 -15.18
CA ARG A 269 5.89 -20.64 -15.80
C ARG A 269 5.19 -21.24 -17.02
N ALA A 270 3.92 -21.63 -16.90
CA ALA A 270 3.14 -22.18 -18.01
C ALA A 270 3.05 -21.18 -19.18
N HIS A 271 2.82 -19.90 -18.88
CA HIS A 271 2.80 -18.84 -19.89
C HIS A 271 4.14 -18.68 -20.61
N VAL A 272 5.25 -18.67 -19.88
CA VAL A 272 6.60 -18.56 -20.45
C VAL A 272 6.97 -19.80 -21.27
N GLU A 273 6.62 -21.01 -20.82
CA GLU A 273 6.83 -22.26 -21.57
C GLU A 273 6.04 -22.26 -22.88
N GLU A 274 4.82 -21.71 -22.90
CA GLU A 274 4.02 -21.56 -24.10
C GLU A 274 4.67 -20.62 -25.11
N LEU A 275 5.14 -19.44 -24.65
CA LEU A 275 5.89 -18.49 -25.47
C LEU A 275 7.17 -19.12 -26.05
N ASN A 276 7.89 -19.91 -25.26
CA ASN A 276 9.08 -20.58 -25.72
C ASN A 276 8.77 -21.64 -26.79
N LYS A 277 7.70 -22.42 -26.63
CA LYS A 277 7.24 -23.39 -27.64
C LYS A 277 6.85 -22.74 -28.97
N LYS A 278 6.31 -21.51 -28.90
CA LYS A 278 5.97 -20.71 -30.08
C LYS A 278 7.16 -19.97 -30.71
N GLY A 279 8.33 -20.00 -30.08
CA GLY A 279 9.50 -19.21 -30.49
C GLY A 279 9.35 -17.70 -30.24
N GLU A 280 8.40 -17.31 -29.40
CA GLU A 280 8.11 -15.91 -29.05
C GLU A 280 8.83 -15.43 -27.78
N LEU A 281 9.50 -16.32 -27.05
CA LEU A 281 10.30 -15.97 -25.89
C LEU A 281 11.63 -15.33 -26.32
N THR A 282 11.56 -14.09 -26.72
CA THR A 282 12.70 -13.28 -27.18
C THR A 282 13.21 -12.35 -26.08
N GLU A 283 14.41 -11.76 -26.27
CA GLU A 283 14.92 -10.72 -25.39
C GLU A 283 13.90 -9.57 -25.18
N ALA A 284 13.22 -9.16 -26.28
CA ALA A 284 12.20 -8.11 -26.21
C ALA A 284 11.03 -8.49 -25.29
N GLN A 285 10.67 -9.78 -25.26
CA GLN A 285 9.61 -10.26 -24.35
C GLN A 285 10.07 -10.24 -22.90
N VAL A 286 11.29 -10.68 -22.60
CA VAL A 286 11.88 -10.63 -21.26
C VAL A 286 11.98 -9.16 -20.79
N CYS A 287 12.41 -8.25 -21.66
CA CYS A 287 12.46 -6.82 -21.37
C CYS A 287 11.08 -6.27 -21.00
N ARG A 288 10.03 -6.63 -21.75
CA ARG A 288 8.63 -6.22 -21.47
C ARG A 288 8.14 -6.74 -20.12
N PHE A 289 8.44 -7.99 -19.76
CA PHE A 289 8.10 -8.54 -18.45
C PHE A 289 8.75 -7.73 -17.34
N ALA A 290 10.03 -7.44 -17.45
CA ALA A 290 10.78 -6.67 -16.47
C ALA A 290 10.30 -5.19 -16.37
N GLU A 291 10.08 -4.51 -17.50
CA GLU A 291 9.55 -3.13 -17.55
C GLU A 291 8.13 -3.06 -16.94
N SER A 292 7.30 -4.10 -17.14
CA SER A 292 5.95 -4.21 -16.57
C SER A 292 5.94 -4.77 -15.15
N ARG A 293 7.11 -4.94 -14.52
CA ARG A 293 7.29 -5.48 -13.17
C ARG A 293 6.66 -6.85 -12.92
N LYS A 294 6.57 -7.65 -13.94
CA LYS A 294 6.13 -9.03 -13.87
C LYS A 294 7.27 -9.91 -13.35
N PHE A 295 7.44 -9.92 -12.04
CA PHE A 295 8.55 -10.62 -11.38
C PHE A 295 8.55 -12.12 -11.70
N ASP A 296 7.38 -12.78 -11.56
CA ASP A 296 7.25 -14.21 -11.76
C ASP A 296 7.55 -14.65 -13.20
N GLU A 297 7.02 -13.93 -14.20
CA GLU A 297 7.28 -14.21 -15.62
C GLU A 297 8.75 -13.92 -15.97
N THR A 298 9.34 -12.85 -15.40
CA THR A 298 10.76 -12.56 -15.62
C THR A 298 11.63 -13.66 -15.03
N ALA A 299 11.38 -14.07 -13.79
CA ALA A 299 12.12 -15.15 -13.14
C ALA A 299 11.98 -16.48 -13.90
N ALA A 300 10.76 -16.85 -14.32
CA ALA A 300 10.50 -18.06 -15.10
C ALA A 300 11.23 -18.03 -16.46
N ALA A 301 11.22 -16.89 -17.15
CA ALA A 301 11.93 -16.72 -18.42
C ALA A 301 13.44 -16.86 -18.27
N LEU A 302 14.02 -16.25 -17.22
CA LEU A 302 15.44 -16.37 -16.92
C LEU A 302 15.82 -17.81 -16.54
N CYS A 303 14.99 -18.51 -15.76
CA CYS A 303 15.20 -19.94 -15.44
C CYS A 303 15.25 -20.79 -16.71
N LEU A 304 14.29 -20.60 -17.61
CA LEU A 304 14.20 -21.39 -18.83
C LEU A 304 15.37 -21.12 -19.78
N LEU A 305 15.69 -19.85 -20.03
CA LEU A 305 16.75 -19.44 -20.95
C LEU A 305 18.17 -19.76 -20.42
N ALA A 306 18.36 -19.63 -19.10
CA ALA A 306 19.66 -19.90 -18.48
C ALA A 306 19.82 -21.34 -18.00
N ASP A 307 18.80 -22.20 -18.05
CA ASP A 307 18.78 -23.54 -17.47
C ASP A 307 19.26 -23.54 -16.01
N LEU A 308 18.64 -22.68 -15.20
CA LEU A 308 18.94 -22.51 -13.79
C LEU A 308 17.72 -22.79 -12.92
N PRO A 309 17.91 -23.31 -11.68
CA PRO A 309 16.81 -23.48 -10.73
C PRO A 309 16.26 -22.12 -10.29
N ILE A 310 14.96 -22.09 -9.96
CA ILE A 310 14.24 -20.85 -9.59
C ILE A 310 14.89 -20.13 -8.40
N GLY A 311 15.31 -20.86 -7.36
CA GLY A 311 15.96 -20.26 -6.20
C GLY A 311 17.25 -19.50 -6.52
N ALA A 312 18.03 -19.97 -7.51
CA ALA A 312 19.24 -19.28 -7.95
C ALA A 312 18.92 -17.98 -8.70
N VAL A 313 17.89 -18.00 -9.56
CA VAL A 313 17.46 -16.83 -10.33
C VAL A 313 16.83 -15.79 -9.40
N GLU A 314 15.96 -16.20 -8.50
CA GLU A 314 15.31 -15.29 -7.55
C GLU A 314 16.34 -14.61 -6.64
N ARG A 315 17.35 -15.34 -6.14
CA ARG A 315 18.45 -14.71 -5.39
C ARG A 315 19.19 -13.68 -6.22
N ALA A 316 19.51 -14.01 -7.47
CA ALA A 316 20.17 -13.05 -8.34
C ALA A 316 19.34 -11.79 -8.55
N LEU A 317 18.00 -11.92 -8.61
CA LEU A 317 17.08 -10.81 -8.79
C LEU A 317 16.97 -9.88 -7.57
N VAL A 318 17.20 -10.36 -6.35
CA VAL A 318 17.07 -9.55 -5.11
C VAL A 318 18.41 -9.16 -4.50
N HIS A 319 19.54 -9.69 -5.00
CA HIS A 319 20.86 -9.40 -4.44
C HIS A 319 21.29 -7.95 -4.69
N ASP A 320 21.77 -7.28 -3.65
CA ASP A 320 22.05 -5.84 -3.60
C ASP A 320 23.03 -5.31 -4.66
N THR A 321 24.02 -6.13 -5.09
CA THR A 321 25.07 -5.62 -5.99
C THR A 321 24.70 -5.66 -7.47
N GLY A 322 23.65 -6.38 -7.85
CA GLY A 322 23.25 -6.57 -9.24
C GLY A 322 24.25 -7.33 -10.13
N ASP A 323 25.41 -7.72 -9.59
CA ASP A 323 26.47 -8.41 -10.35
C ASP A 323 26.00 -9.73 -10.95
N GLN A 324 25.24 -10.50 -10.18
CA GLN A 324 24.71 -11.78 -10.61
C GLN A 324 23.75 -11.64 -11.79
N ILE A 325 22.89 -10.61 -11.77
CA ILE A 325 21.99 -10.30 -12.90
C ILE A 325 22.79 -9.86 -14.13
N MET A 326 23.83 -9.03 -13.94
CA MET A 326 24.66 -8.60 -15.06
C MET A 326 25.36 -9.80 -15.73
N VAL A 327 25.87 -10.75 -14.95
CA VAL A 327 26.48 -11.99 -15.45
C VAL A 327 25.41 -12.83 -16.17
N LEU A 328 24.24 -13.00 -15.57
CA LEU A 328 23.14 -13.76 -16.13
C LEU A 328 22.67 -13.17 -17.48
N ALA A 329 22.35 -11.89 -17.51
CA ALA A 329 21.92 -11.19 -18.72
C ALA A 329 22.99 -11.22 -19.82
N LYS A 330 24.28 -11.02 -19.45
CA LYS A 330 25.41 -11.07 -20.40
C LYS A 330 25.64 -12.46 -20.99
N SER A 331 25.41 -13.51 -20.20
CA SER A 331 25.56 -14.89 -20.67
C SER A 331 24.54 -15.24 -21.77
N MET A 332 23.36 -14.63 -21.72
CA MET A 332 22.26 -14.75 -22.70
C MET A 332 22.37 -13.76 -23.86
N ASP A 333 23.40 -12.91 -23.87
CA ASP A 333 23.65 -11.89 -24.88
C ASP A 333 22.60 -10.75 -24.90
N PHE A 334 21.98 -10.49 -23.77
CA PHE A 334 21.01 -9.41 -23.66
C PHE A 334 21.68 -8.03 -23.78
N SER A 335 20.94 -7.07 -24.30
CA SER A 335 21.36 -5.66 -24.35
C SER A 335 21.37 -5.04 -22.95
N TRP A 336 22.08 -3.91 -22.80
CA TRP A 336 22.05 -3.13 -21.56
C TRP A 336 20.63 -2.69 -21.18
N LYS A 337 19.79 -2.37 -22.17
CA LYS A 337 18.38 -2.02 -21.93
C LYS A 337 17.66 -3.11 -21.16
N THR A 338 17.78 -4.35 -21.59
CA THR A 338 17.14 -5.51 -20.95
C THR A 338 17.76 -5.81 -19.59
N ALA A 339 19.08 -5.77 -19.47
CA ALA A 339 19.77 -5.97 -18.20
C ALA A 339 19.34 -4.92 -17.16
N ARG A 340 19.24 -3.65 -17.55
CA ARG A 340 18.77 -2.56 -16.70
C ARG A 340 17.32 -2.75 -16.27
N ALA A 341 16.43 -3.17 -17.18
CA ALA A 341 15.04 -3.46 -16.85
C ALA A 341 14.94 -4.56 -15.79
N ILE A 342 15.72 -5.66 -15.94
CA ILE A 342 15.78 -6.74 -14.96
C ILE A 342 16.34 -6.25 -13.61
N LEU A 343 17.43 -5.48 -13.62
CA LEU A 343 18.01 -4.88 -12.42
C LEU A 343 17.02 -3.98 -11.68
N SER A 344 16.12 -3.31 -12.41
CA SER A 344 15.10 -2.44 -11.80
C SER A 344 14.06 -3.20 -10.97
N LEU A 345 13.97 -4.53 -11.11
CA LEU A 345 13.12 -5.39 -10.28
C LEU A 345 13.68 -5.57 -8.86
N SER A 346 15.00 -5.40 -8.67
CA SER A 346 15.67 -5.54 -7.37
C SER A 346 15.35 -4.43 -6.35
N GLY A 347 14.40 -3.53 -6.65
CA GLY A 347 13.91 -2.52 -5.71
C GLY A 347 14.62 -1.16 -5.77
N ALA A 348 14.44 -0.36 -4.72
CA ALA A 348 14.88 1.04 -4.65
C ALA A 348 16.40 1.22 -4.66
N THR A 349 17.16 0.23 -4.17
CA THR A 349 18.62 0.28 -4.03
C THR A 349 19.33 0.45 -5.38
N PHE A 350 18.84 -0.24 -6.41
CA PHE A 350 19.40 -0.11 -7.75
C PHE A 350 19.14 1.28 -8.38
N ARG A 351 17.93 1.81 -8.20
CA ARG A 351 17.56 3.12 -8.79
C ARG A 351 18.42 4.25 -8.26
N ALA A 352 18.72 4.25 -6.97
CA ALA A 352 19.55 5.28 -6.35
C ALA A 352 21.02 5.23 -6.81
N ARG A 353 21.52 4.05 -7.23
CA ARG A 353 22.91 3.85 -7.68
C ARG A 353 23.12 3.99 -9.20
N ASP A 354 22.05 3.85 -10.01
CA ASP A 354 22.16 3.89 -11.50
C ASP A 354 22.39 5.29 -12.06
N GLU A 355 22.23 6.35 -11.27
CA GLU A 355 22.47 7.74 -11.69
C GLU A 355 23.93 8.01 -12.09
N SER A 356 24.89 7.21 -11.63
CA SER A 356 26.34 7.38 -11.94
C SER A 356 26.78 6.74 -13.26
N GLY A 357 25.97 5.92 -13.92
CA GLY A 357 26.33 5.18 -15.13
C GLY A 357 27.35 4.03 -14.91
N GLU A 358 27.75 3.79 -13.66
CA GLU A 358 28.77 2.81 -13.30
C GLU A 358 28.37 1.38 -13.69
N TYR A 359 27.10 1.00 -13.50
CA TYR A 359 26.59 -0.33 -13.88
C TYR A 359 26.64 -0.58 -15.38
N GLN A 360 26.37 0.45 -16.20
CA GLN A 360 26.47 0.34 -17.65
C GLN A 360 27.90 0.07 -18.09
N ASP A 361 28.86 0.77 -17.51
CA ASP A 361 30.28 0.58 -17.83
C ASP A 361 30.81 -0.79 -17.35
N ARG A 362 30.39 -1.24 -16.18
CA ARG A 362 30.68 -2.60 -15.69
C ARG A 362 30.10 -3.66 -16.61
N TYR A 363 28.83 -3.49 -17.06
CA TYR A 363 28.19 -4.41 -18.00
C TYR A 363 28.88 -4.44 -19.35
N ARG A 364 29.35 -3.30 -19.89
CA ARG A 364 30.10 -3.21 -21.15
C ARG A 364 31.45 -3.95 -21.05
N LYS A 365 32.15 -3.79 -19.94
CA LYS A 365 33.47 -4.43 -19.69
C LYS A 365 33.35 -5.95 -19.48
N LEU A 366 32.21 -6.45 -19.06
CA LEU A 366 31.99 -7.87 -18.83
C LEU A 366 32.00 -8.63 -20.17
N ARG A 367 32.93 -9.58 -20.31
CA ARG A 367 33.03 -10.41 -21.52
C ARG A 367 31.96 -11.50 -21.52
N ARG A 368 31.33 -11.73 -22.66
CA ARG A 368 30.28 -12.75 -22.85
C ARG A 368 30.77 -14.16 -22.50
N GLU A 369 31.99 -14.51 -22.92
CA GLU A 369 32.61 -15.81 -22.65
C GLU A 369 32.79 -16.05 -21.14
N THR A 370 33.29 -15.03 -20.42
CA THR A 370 33.42 -15.08 -18.97
C THR A 370 32.09 -15.29 -18.27
N ALA A 371 31.07 -14.57 -18.71
CA ALA A 371 29.70 -14.72 -18.18
C ALA A 371 29.13 -16.12 -18.44
N ARG A 372 29.30 -16.67 -19.65
CA ARG A 372 28.86 -18.02 -19.99
C ARG A 372 29.60 -19.09 -19.17
N SER A 373 30.91 -18.94 -19.02
CA SER A 373 31.69 -19.87 -18.19
C SER A 373 31.24 -19.85 -16.73
N ALA A 374 30.94 -18.67 -16.18
CA ALA A 374 30.44 -18.55 -14.82
C ALA A 374 29.09 -19.26 -14.64
N ILE A 375 28.14 -19.07 -15.56
CA ILE A 375 26.85 -19.77 -15.53
C ILE A 375 27.02 -21.28 -15.70
N GLN A 376 27.89 -21.73 -16.60
CA GLN A 376 28.15 -23.14 -16.79
C GLN A 376 28.75 -23.78 -15.53
N PHE A 377 29.69 -23.10 -14.87
CA PHE A 377 30.25 -23.55 -13.60
C PHE A 377 29.18 -23.66 -12.52
N TYR A 378 28.29 -22.67 -12.44
CA TYR A 378 27.17 -22.68 -11.49
C TYR A 378 26.24 -23.88 -11.73
N ARG A 379 25.86 -24.15 -12.99
CA ARG A 379 25.04 -25.32 -13.37
C ARG A 379 25.66 -26.63 -12.94
N LEU A 380 26.97 -26.80 -13.16
CA LEU A 380 27.69 -28.02 -12.77
C LEU A 380 27.68 -28.21 -11.26
N ARG A 381 27.89 -27.15 -10.50
CA ARG A 381 27.84 -27.16 -9.04
C ARG A 381 26.45 -27.54 -8.50
N GLU A 382 25.38 -26.96 -9.06
CA GLU A 382 24.00 -27.28 -8.69
C GLU A 382 23.63 -28.75 -8.98
N ARG A 383 24.08 -29.27 -10.13
CA ARG A 383 23.87 -30.69 -10.48
C ARG A 383 24.64 -31.63 -9.53
N ALA A 384 25.85 -31.28 -9.15
CA ALA A 384 26.66 -32.05 -8.20
C ALA A 384 26.00 -32.08 -6.80
N ALA A 385 25.47 -30.92 -6.32
CA ALA A 385 24.77 -30.82 -5.05
C ALA A 385 23.50 -31.69 -5.01
N LYS A 386 22.71 -31.71 -6.10
CA LYS A 386 21.52 -32.58 -6.22
C LYS A 386 21.83 -34.07 -6.25
N THR A 387 23.01 -34.44 -6.71
CA THR A 387 23.47 -35.87 -6.77
C THR A 387 23.92 -36.35 -5.40
N GLN A 388 24.46 -35.50 -4.55
CA GLN A 388 24.88 -35.82 -3.18
C GLN A 388 23.71 -35.83 -2.16
N ALA A 389 22.58 -35.24 -2.48
CA ALA A 389 21.38 -35.19 -1.62
C ALA A 389 20.40 -36.35 -1.88
N LYS A 390 20.66 -37.21 -2.87
CA LYS A 390 19.96 -38.48 -3.15
C LYS A 390 20.77 -39.67 -2.62
#